data_62284148cf3ac48f792d045108fa9fea
#
_entry.id   62284148cf3ac48f792d045108fa9fea
#
_cell.length_a   1.000
_cell.length_b   1.000
_cell.length_c   1.000
_cell.angle_alpha   90.00
_cell.angle_beta   90.00
_cell.angle_gamma   90.00
#
_symmetry.space_group_name_H-M   'P 1'
#
loop_
_entity.id
_entity.type
_entity.pdbx_description
1 polymer ?
#
loop_
_entity_poly.entity_id
_entity_poly.type
_entity_poly.pdbx_seq_one_letter_code
_entity_poly.pdbx_strand_id
1 'polypeptide(L)' 'MKSVKGTRTEQNLLKSFAGESQARSRYTFFAEVARKEGYEQIAGVFMETAEQEREHAKRFFGFLEGGMVEITATYP' A
#
# COMPACT_ATOMS: atom_id res chain seq x y z
N MET A 1 -25.87 -0.49 -1.98
CA MET A 1 -24.71 0.22 -1.45
C MET A 1 -24.53 1.53 -2.21
N LYS A 2 -24.34 2.64 -1.50
CA LYS A 2 -24.12 3.93 -2.15
C LYS A 2 -22.76 3.95 -2.83
N SER A 3 -22.71 4.49 -4.04
CA SER A 3 -21.49 4.70 -4.78
C SER A 3 -20.57 5.69 -4.05
N VAL A 4 -19.28 5.41 -4.02
CA VAL A 4 -18.28 6.36 -3.49
C VAL A 4 -17.73 7.27 -4.59
N LYS A 5 -18.15 7.06 -5.83
CA LYS A 5 -17.65 7.79 -6.99
C LYS A 5 -17.90 9.28 -6.86
N GLY A 6 -16.86 10.09 -7.04
CA GLY A 6 -16.94 11.55 -6.97
C GLY A 6 -16.99 12.11 -5.55
N THR A 7 -16.89 11.28 -4.52
CA THR A 7 -16.99 11.72 -3.13
C THR A 7 -15.62 11.95 -2.51
N ARG A 8 -15.61 12.64 -1.36
CA ARG A 8 -14.40 12.77 -0.54
C ARG A 8 -13.93 11.41 -0.06
N THR A 9 -14.84 10.48 0.20
CA THR A 9 -14.52 9.11 0.60
C THR A 9 -13.69 8.43 -0.48
N GLU A 10 -14.06 8.57 -1.75
CA GLU A 10 -13.26 8.04 -2.85
C GLU A 10 -11.84 8.61 -2.83
N GLN A 11 -11.70 9.92 -2.67
CA GLN A 11 -10.38 10.55 -2.62
C GLN A 11 -9.55 10.05 -1.44
N ASN A 12 -10.17 9.87 -0.29
CA ASN A 12 -9.49 9.35 0.90
C ASN A 12 -9.06 7.90 0.70
N LEU A 13 -9.89 7.08 0.05
CA LEU A 13 -9.55 5.69 -0.28
C LEU A 13 -8.37 5.65 -1.25
N LEU A 14 -8.34 6.52 -2.23
CA LEU A 14 -7.20 6.63 -3.17
C LEU A 14 -5.91 6.98 -2.45
N LYS A 15 -5.95 7.96 -1.56
CA LYS A 15 -4.78 8.36 -0.77
C LYS A 15 -4.30 7.21 0.12
N SER A 16 -5.23 6.52 0.76
CA SER A 16 -4.90 5.39 1.63
C SER A 16 -4.30 4.24 0.84
N PHE A 17 -4.89 3.90 -0.31
CA PHE A 17 -4.36 2.89 -1.20
C PHE A 17 -2.94 3.23 -1.66
N ALA A 18 -2.70 4.47 -2.09
CA ALA A 18 -1.39 4.90 -2.54
C ALA A 18 -0.37 4.88 -1.40
N GLY A 19 -0.74 5.34 -0.21
CA GLY A 19 0.14 5.34 0.95
C GLY A 19 0.53 3.94 1.40
N GLU A 20 -0.43 3.03 1.48
CA GLU A 20 -0.17 1.64 1.86
C GLU A 20 0.66 0.91 0.80
N SER A 21 0.42 1.19 -0.48
CA SER A 21 1.18 0.60 -1.57
C SER A 21 2.63 1.08 -1.56
N GLN A 22 2.87 2.36 -1.29
CA GLN A 22 4.21 2.91 -1.14
C GLN A 22 4.93 2.28 0.06
N ALA A 23 4.25 2.17 1.19
CA ALA A 23 4.81 1.56 2.39
C ALA A 23 5.21 0.10 2.13
N ARG A 24 4.38 -0.66 1.44
CA ARG A 24 4.69 -2.03 1.06
C ARG A 24 5.99 -2.12 0.27
N SER A 25 6.15 -1.27 -0.74
CA SER A 25 7.36 -1.25 -1.56
C SER A 25 8.59 -0.88 -0.73
N ARG A 26 8.46 0.13 0.13
CA ARG A 26 9.55 0.59 0.98
C ARG A 26 10.01 -0.52 1.94
N TYR A 27 9.09 -1.22 2.58
CA TYR A 27 9.42 -2.31 3.49
C TYR A 27 10.03 -3.50 2.75
N THR A 28 9.62 -3.77 1.52
CA THR A 28 10.24 -4.80 0.70
C THR A 28 11.71 -4.47 0.42
N PHE A 29 12.00 -3.23 0.10
CA PHE A 29 13.38 -2.78 -0.15
C PHE A 29 14.21 -2.82 1.13
N PHE A 30 13.64 -2.42 2.27
CA PHE A 30 14.33 -2.53 3.56
C PHE A 30 14.67 -3.98 3.88
N ALA A 31 13.77 -4.91 3.58
CA ALA A 31 14.03 -6.34 3.78
C ALA A 31 15.20 -6.82 2.92
N GLU A 32 15.28 -6.38 1.68
CA GLU A 32 16.38 -6.74 0.79
C GLU A 32 17.72 -6.26 1.33
N VAL A 33 17.77 -5.02 1.79
CA VAL A 33 18.99 -4.45 2.38
C VAL A 33 19.38 -5.22 3.64
N ALA A 34 18.43 -5.46 4.53
CA ALA A 34 18.67 -6.18 5.77
C ALA A 34 19.23 -7.58 5.49
N ARG A 35 18.69 -8.27 4.49
CA ARG A 35 19.16 -9.61 4.12
C ARG A 35 20.57 -9.57 3.59
N LYS A 36 20.92 -8.60 2.75
CA LYS A 36 22.27 -8.43 2.23
C LYS A 36 23.28 -8.18 3.34
N GLU A 37 22.86 -7.49 4.39
CA GLU A 37 23.69 -7.20 5.55
C GLU A 37 23.71 -8.34 6.57
N GLY A 38 22.99 -9.43 6.33
CA GLY A 38 22.98 -10.60 7.20
C GLY A 38 21.98 -10.55 8.33
N TYR A 39 21.07 -9.59 8.35
CA TYR A 39 20.05 -9.45 9.39
C TYR A 39 18.76 -10.16 9.00
N GLU A 40 18.80 -11.51 9.04
CA GLU A 40 17.67 -12.32 8.54
C GLU A 40 16.37 -12.12 9.34
N GLN A 41 16.46 -11.98 10.66
CA GLN A 41 15.25 -11.76 11.48
C GLN A 41 14.62 -10.39 11.17
N ILE A 42 15.45 -9.35 11.04
CA ILE A 42 14.98 -8.02 10.70
C ILE A 42 14.37 -8.04 9.30
N ALA A 43 15.00 -8.72 8.34
CA ALA A 43 14.45 -8.87 7.00
C ALA A 43 13.06 -9.53 7.04
N GLY A 44 12.90 -10.57 7.87
CA GLY A 44 11.62 -11.25 8.05
C GLY A 44 10.53 -10.33 8.58
N VAL A 45 10.86 -9.47 9.55
CA VAL A 45 9.91 -8.49 10.09
C VAL A 45 9.48 -7.50 9.03
N PHE A 46 10.40 -6.99 8.22
CA PHE A 46 10.07 -6.07 7.14
C PHE A 46 9.19 -6.73 6.08
N MET A 47 9.46 -8.00 5.73
CA MET A 47 8.64 -8.73 4.76
C MET A 47 7.23 -8.97 5.29
N GLU A 48 7.09 -9.32 6.56
CA GLU A 48 5.79 -9.49 7.19
C GLU A 48 5.00 -8.18 7.19
N THR A 49 5.66 -7.08 7.53
CA THR A 49 5.04 -5.75 7.51
C THR A 49 4.62 -5.37 6.09
N ALA A 50 5.47 -5.65 5.09
CA ALA A 50 5.15 -5.39 3.69
C ALA A 50 3.89 -6.14 3.25
N GLU A 51 3.74 -7.40 3.69
CA GLU A 51 2.56 -8.21 3.38
C GLU A 51 1.30 -7.65 4.03
N GLN A 52 1.40 -7.16 5.27
CA GLN A 52 0.29 -6.49 5.95
C GLN A 52 -0.13 -5.23 5.20
N GLU A 53 0.82 -4.43 4.75
CA GLU A 53 0.53 -3.22 3.99
C GLU A 53 -0.13 -3.55 2.65
N ARG A 54 0.28 -4.65 2.01
CA ARG A 54 -0.35 -5.13 0.79
C ARG A 54 -1.82 -5.48 1.01
N GLU A 55 -2.13 -6.16 2.11
CA GLU A 55 -3.52 -6.52 2.45
C GLU A 55 -4.36 -5.28 2.74
N HIS A 56 -3.78 -4.28 3.41
CA HIS A 56 -4.47 -3.01 3.64
C HIS A 56 -4.76 -2.30 2.32
N ALA A 57 -3.78 -2.22 1.43
CA ALA A 57 -3.97 -1.61 0.11
C ALA A 57 -5.07 -2.33 -0.68
N LYS A 58 -5.10 -3.65 -0.64
CA LYS A 58 -6.10 -4.46 -1.31
C LYS A 58 -7.51 -4.14 -0.79
N ARG A 59 -7.66 -3.95 0.52
CA ARG A 59 -8.95 -3.57 1.11
C ARG A 59 -9.42 -2.20 0.65
N PHE A 60 -8.52 -1.22 0.64
CA PHE A 60 -8.87 0.12 0.15
C PHE A 60 -9.24 0.07 -1.33
N PHE A 61 -8.49 -0.67 -2.12
CA PHE A 61 -8.77 -0.86 -3.54
C PHE A 61 -10.15 -1.50 -3.76
N GLY A 62 -10.51 -2.46 -2.92
CA GLY A 62 -11.80 -3.13 -2.99
C GLY A 62 -13.00 -2.22 -2.74
N PHE A 63 -12.80 -1.10 -2.05
CA PHE A 63 -13.86 -0.11 -1.85
C PHE A 63 -13.98 0.88 -3.00
N LEU A 64 -13.03 0.89 -3.92
CA LEU A 64 -13.06 1.75 -5.11
C LEU A 64 -13.81 1.06 -6.22
N GLU A 65 -14.71 1.79 -6.88
CA GLU A 65 -15.58 1.21 -7.89
C GLU A 65 -14.83 0.85 -9.16
N GLY A 66 -15.11 -0.35 -9.68
CA GLY A 66 -14.59 -0.82 -10.95
C GLY A 66 -13.10 -1.11 -10.97
N GLY A 67 -12.41 -0.97 -9.85
CA GLY A 67 -10.96 -1.14 -9.80
C GLY A 67 -10.20 -0.16 -10.68
N MET A 68 -10.88 0.80 -11.25
CA MET A 68 -10.27 1.85 -12.04
C MET A 68 -9.90 3.00 -11.14
N VAL A 69 -8.62 3.15 -10.92
CA VAL A 69 -8.09 4.19 -10.06
C VAL A 69 -7.37 5.21 -10.92
N GLU A 70 -7.90 6.41 -10.98
CA GLU A 70 -7.18 7.53 -11.53
C GLU A 70 -6.27 8.07 -10.45
N ILE A 71 -5.00 7.76 -10.56
CA ILE A 71 -4.02 8.26 -9.61
C ILE A 71 -3.36 9.50 -10.20
N THR A 72 -3.87 10.65 -9.82
CA THR A 72 -3.12 11.88 -9.96
C THR A 72 -2.29 12.00 -8.69
N ALA A 73 -1.09 11.48 -8.76
CA ALA A 73 -0.24 11.55 -7.59
C ALA A 73 0.95 12.44 -7.87
N THR A 74 1.12 13.39 -6.99
CA THR A 74 2.42 13.99 -6.76
C THR A 74 3.12 13.08 -5.76
N TYR A 75 3.94 12.21 -6.25
CA TYR A 75 4.78 11.41 -5.37
C TYR A 75 6.00 12.23 -4.98
N PRO A 76 6.35 12.25 -3.71
CA PRO A 76 7.63 12.79 -3.30
C PRO A 76 8.78 11.97 -3.88
#